data_d0792748b1f08db75acbd636527da52e
#
_entry.id   d0792748b1f08db75acbd636527da52e
#
_cell.length_a   1.000
_cell.length_b   1.000
_cell.length_c   1.000
_cell.angle_alpha   90.00
_cell.angle_beta   90.00
_cell.angle_gamma   90.00
#
_symmetry.space_group_name_H-M   'P 1'
#
loop_
_entity.id
_entity.type
_entity.pdbx_description
1 polymer ?
#
loop_
_entity_poly.entity_id
_entity_poly.type
_entity_poly.pdbx_seq_one_letter_code
_entity_poly.pdbx_strand_id
1 'polypeptide(L)'
;MKKRLLAGMLTASLVVLSLTGCGTKDTTTSGSSGGEEGKVYHIGINQYVEHAALDASYKGFVDALAEAGYVDGKNLKLDYQVAQGDMSTAQTIATKLVNEAPDLILGIATPSAQALANATKDIPILVTAVTDPAGSQLAASNDAPGGNVSGTSDLTPVKKQIELLKQLVPGAKKVAILYSSAESNSVIQADAAKAALKEAGMESTDATVSNSNEIQQVVQSLVGKVEAIYAPTDNMIAESMPTVAQVANANKLPVICGEGGMVDNGGLATYGIDYYELGKLTGKQAVKILEGTAKTADMPIEYLPDEKCTLKINDDVAKELGITIPEELQQSK
;
A
#
# COMPACT_ATOMS: atom_id res chain seq x y z
N MET A 1 55.46 -11.04 51.78
CA MET A 1 55.99 -10.15 52.85
C MET A 1 54.96 -9.11 53.20
N LYS A 2 54.47 -9.20 54.40
CA LYS A 2 54.26 -8.17 55.42
C LYS A 2 53.27 -7.06 55.01
N LYS A 3 52.03 -7.08 55.59
CA LYS A 3 51.62 -6.48 56.92
C LYS A 3 51.28 -4.98 56.72
N ARG A 4 50.22 -4.37 57.23
CA ARG A 4 49.28 -4.46 58.37
C ARG A 4 48.33 -3.28 58.21
N LEU A 5 46.99 -3.41 58.41
CA LEU A 5 46.23 -3.17 59.63
C LEU A 5 46.23 -1.76 60.22
N LEU A 6 45.04 -1.15 60.36
CA LEU A 6 44.36 -0.63 61.56
C LEU A 6 43.29 0.42 61.08
N ALA A 7 42.02 0.29 61.26
CA ALA A 7 41.14 0.23 62.45
C ALA A 7 41.06 1.58 63.21
N GLY A 8 39.83 2.05 63.43
CA GLY A 8 39.42 3.14 64.34
C GLY A 8 38.03 3.67 63.97
N MET A 9 37.12 3.34 64.49
CA MET A 9 36.11 3.23 65.60
C MET A 9 35.69 4.58 66.20
N LEU A 10 34.31 4.71 66.31
CA LEU A 10 33.48 5.42 67.30
C LEU A 10 33.35 6.97 67.05
N THR A 11 32.16 7.58 67.22
CA THR A 11 31.10 7.46 68.22
C THR A 11 29.83 8.19 67.80
N ALA A 12 28.73 7.73 68.32
CA ALA A 12 27.36 8.22 68.26
C ALA A 12 27.15 9.54 69.02
N SER A 13 26.11 10.29 68.69
CA SER A 13 25.28 11.02 69.68
C SER A 13 23.91 11.32 69.08
N LEU A 14 22.92 10.75 69.70
CA LEU A 14 21.49 11.13 69.69
C LEU A 14 21.28 12.48 70.38
N VAL A 15 20.42 13.35 69.78
CA VAL A 15 19.59 14.27 70.52
C VAL A 15 18.24 14.34 69.90
N VAL A 16 17.25 13.92 70.66
CA VAL A 16 15.80 14.09 70.48
C VAL A 16 15.42 15.43 71.16
N LEU A 17 14.70 16.27 70.44
CA LEU A 17 13.81 17.26 71.14
C LEU A 17 12.59 17.50 70.29
N SER A 18 11.47 17.05 70.77
CA SER A 18 10.10 17.35 70.39
C SER A 18 9.72 18.77 70.88
N LEU A 19 9.04 19.55 70.06
CA LEU A 19 8.13 20.59 70.51
C LEU A 19 7.02 20.82 69.47
N THR A 20 5.81 20.64 69.92
CA THR A 20 4.51 20.90 69.36
C THR A 20 4.27 22.39 69.10
N GLY A 21 3.66 22.70 67.98
CA GLY A 21 3.14 24.03 67.65
C GLY A 21 2.03 23.92 66.58
N CYS A 22 0.77 24.05 67.01
CA CYS A 22 -0.41 24.23 66.13
C CYS A 22 -0.38 25.59 65.47
N GLY A 23 -0.78 25.63 64.14
CA GLY A 23 -1.03 26.89 63.44
C GLY A 23 -1.48 26.66 61.98
N THR A 24 -2.80 26.63 61.77
CA THR A 24 -3.63 27.05 60.64
C THR A 24 -3.06 26.99 59.21
N LYS A 25 -3.77 26.23 58.42
CA LYS A 25 -4.12 26.31 56.99
C LYS A 25 -3.39 27.35 56.11
N ASP A 26 -2.65 26.86 55.13
CA ASP A 26 -2.84 27.29 53.75
C ASP A 26 -2.46 26.13 52.84
N THR A 27 -3.47 25.64 52.11
CA THR A 27 -3.38 24.54 51.16
C THR A 27 -2.89 25.10 49.84
N THR A 28 -1.58 25.06 49.62
CA THR A 28 -1.07 25.18 48.26
C THR A 28 -0.62 23.79 47.83
N THR A 29 -1.54 23.06 47.25
CA THR A 29 -1.27 21.81 46.52
C THR A 29 -0.49 22.20 45.28
N SER A 30 0.83 22.17 45.34
CA SER A 30 1.67 22.03 44.18
C SER A 30 1.45 20.62 43.62
N GLY A 31 0.42 20.48 42.82
CA GLY A 31 0.26 19.34 41.97
C GLY A 31 1.41 19.32 40.97
N SER A 32 2.45 18.55 41.30
CA SER A 32 3.37 18.04 40.28
C SER A 32 2.56 17.12 39.38
N SER A 33 1.95 17.71 38.35
CA SER A 33 1.52 16.92 37.18
C SER A 33 2.80 16.45 36.49
N GLY A 34 3.35 15.35 37.00
CA GLY A 34 4.15 14.47 36.18
C GLY A 34 3.21 13.99 35.07
N GLY A 35 3.23 14.66 33.91
CA GLY A 35 2.64 14.12 32.72
C GLY A 35 3.29 12.75 32.51
N GLU A 36 2.51 11.67 32.55
CA GLU A 36 2.94 10.43 31.93
C GLU A 36 3.34 10.82 30.51
N GLU A 37 4.62 10.67 30.18
CA GLU A 37 5.06 10.72 28.79
C GLU A 37 4.28 9.59 28.12
N GLY A 38 3.24 9.95 27.35
CA GLY A 38 2.38 8.99 26.66
C GLY A 38 3.26 8.13 25.76
N LYS A 39 2.93 6.86 25.64
CA LYS A 39 3.63 5.93 24.73
C LYS A 39 3.72 6.54 23.33
N VAL A 40 4.92 6.64 22.79
CA VAL A 40 5.15 6.97 21.38
C VAL A 40 5.15 5.66 20.59
N TYR A 41 4.18 5.49 19.71
CA TYR A 41 4.11 4.34 18.81
C TYR A 41 5.09 4.49 17.65
N HIS A 42 5.60 3.38 17.14
CA HIS A 42 6.49 3.35 15.99
C HIS A 42 5.90 2.48 14.88
N ILE A 43 5.74 3.06 13.70
CA ILE A 43 5.29 2.36 12.49
C ILE A 43 6.37 2.47 11.42
N GLY A 44 6.88 1.32 10.97
CA GLY A 44 7.73 1.24 9.79
C GLY A 44 6.88 1.13 8.51
N ILE A 45 7.29 1.80 7.44
CA ILE A 45 6.54 1.79 6.17
C ILE A 45 7.49 1.51 5.02
N ASN A 46 7.21 0.45 4.27
CA ASN A 46 7.92 0.08 3.05
C ASN A 46 6.98 0.23 1.86
N GLN A 47 7.16 1.28 1.06
CA GLN A 47 6.47 1.47 -0.22
C GLN A 47 7.36 0.97 -1.35
N TYR A 48 6.79 0.21 -2.31
CA TYR A 48 7.58 -0.39 -3.37
C TYR A 48 8.16 0.65 -4.34
N VAL A 49 7.34 1.56 -4.82
CA VAL A 49 7.71 2.60 -5.78
C VAL A 49 6.80 3.82 -5.61
N GLU A 50 7.19 4.97 -6.13
CA GLU A 50 6.37 6.19 -6.12
C GLU A 50 5.52 6.26 -7.40
N HIS A 51 4.21 6.20 -7.24
CA HIS A 51 3.22 6.56 -8.26
C HIS A 51 1.88 6.91 -7.58
N ALA A 52 1.00 7.58 -8.31
CA ALA A 52 -0.20 8.22 -7.78
C ALA A 52 -1.06 7.32 -6.87
N ALA A 53 -1.25 6.04 -7.21
CA ALA A 53 -2.07 5.12 -6.44
C ALA A 53 -1.43 4.77 -5.08
N LEU A 54 -0.12 4.45 -5.07
CA LEU A 54 0.58 4.10 -3.83
C LEU A 54 0.74 5.31 -2.90
N ASP A 55 1.05 6.48 -3.47
CA ASP A 55 1.18 7.74 -2.72
C ASP A 55 -0.17 8.14 -2.10
N ALA A 56 -1.28 7.94 -2.82
CA ALA A 56 -2.62 8.15 -2.29
C ALA A 56 -2.94 7.18 -1.14
N SER A 57 -2.55 5.90 -1.26
CA SER A 57 -2.72 4.91 -0.18
C SER A 57 -1.94 5.29 1.07
N TYR A 58 -0.67 5.68 0.91
CA TYR A 58 0.15 6.19 2.01
C TYR A 58 -0.51 7.39 2.70
N LYS A 59 -0.94 8.37 1.90
CA LYS A 59 -1.60 9.57 2.43
C LYS A 59 -2.87 9.22 3.20
N GLY A 60 -3.73 8.38 2.65
CA GLY A 60 -4.96 7.93 3.30
C GLY A 60 -4.68 7.22 4.64
N PHE A 61 -3.67 6.38 4.68
CA PHE A 61 -3.23 5.69 5.90
C PHE A 61 -2.81 6.67 6.99
N VAL A 62 -1.94 7.64 6.66
CA VAL A 62 -1.46 8.65 7.62
C VAL A 62 -2.61 9.55 8.11
N ASP A 63 -3.49 9.97 7.21
CA ASP A 63 -4.64 10.81 7.56
C ASP A 63 -5.59 10.08 8.52
N ALA A 64 -5.84 8.78 8.31
CA ALA A 64 -6.69 7.99 9.21
C ALA A 64 -6.07 7.82 10.61
N LEU A 65 -4.75 7.66 10.71
CA LEU A 65 -4.04 7.67 11.98
C LEU A 65 -4.19 9.01 12.69
N ALA A 66 -4.00 10.12 11.96
CA ALA A 66 -4.14 11.47 12.50
C ALA A 66 -5.57 11.77 12.97
N GLU A 67 -6.60 11.34 12.22
CA GLU A 67 -8.02 11.43 12.60
C GLU A 67 -8.32 10.69 13.91
N ALA A 68 -7.60 9.59 14.17
CA ALA A 68 -7.70 8.83 15.43
C ALA A 68 -6.80 9.36 16.55
N GLY A 69 -6.07 10.47 16.33
CA GLY A 69 -5.23 11.11 17.33
C GLY A 69 -3.77 10.63 17.35
N TYR A 70 -3.35 9.76 16.43
CA TYR A 70 -1.95 9.36 16.25
C TYR A 70 -1.26 10.31 15.28
N VAL A 71 -0.42 11.20 15.80
CA VAL A 71 0.21 12.28 15.02
C VAL A 71 1.72 12.11 15.01
N ASP A 72 2.28 12.04 13.81
CA ASP A 72 3.73 11.91 13.61
C ASP A 72 4.49 13.08 14.27
N GLY A 73 5.60 12.76 14.95
CA GLY A 73 6.38 13.71 15.74
C GLY A 73 5.78 14.09 17.10
N LYS A 74 4.62 13.52 17.49
CA LYS A 74 4.03 13.71 18.82
C LYS A 74 3.98 12.39 19.60
N ASN A 75 3.00 11.56 19.30
CA ASN A 75 2.77 10.25 19.92
C ASN A 75 2.91 9.10 18.92
N LEU A 76 3.39 9.40 17.71
CA LEU A 76 3.67 8.47 16.63
C LEU A 76 5.01 8.84 16.00
N LYS A 77 5.80 7.82 15.63
CA LYS A 77 6.98 7.91 14.76
C LYS A 77 6.71 7.10 13.50
N LEU A 78 6.78 7.73 12.34
CA LEU A 78 6.73 7.06 11.04
C LEU A 78 8.14 6.95 10.45
N ASP A 79 8.58 5.72 10.13
CA ASP A 79 9.79 5.49 9.32
C ASP A 79 9.34 5.04 7.91
N TYR A 80 9.21 6.02 7.02
CA TYR A 80 8.78 5.82 5.64
C TYR A 80 9.97 5.65 4.72
N GLN A 81 10.00 4.55 3.97
CA GLN A 81 11.04 4.19 3.03
C GLN A 81 10.43 3.74 1.70
N VAL A 82 11.06 4.11 0.59
CA VAL A 82 10.63 3.73 -0.77
C VAL A 82 11.70 2.87 -1.43
N ALA A 83 11.28 1.74 -2.00
CA ALA A 83 12.18 0.77 -2.61
C ALA A 83 12.56 1.07 -4.07
N GLN A 84 12.00 2.13 -4.66
CA GLN A 84 12.29 2.58 -6.03
C GLN A 84 12.09 1.48 -7.10
N GLY A 85 11.08 0.62 -6.91
CA GLY A 85 10.76 -0.47 -7.84
C GLY A 85 11.76 -1.64 -7.82
N ASP A 86 12.69 -1.67 -6.86
CA ASP A 86 13.71 -2.71 -6.75
C ASP A 86 13.47 -3.65 -5.57
N MET A 87 13.32 -4.95 -5.86
CA MET A 87 13.03 -5.97 -4.85
C MET A 87 14.17 -6.13 -3.83
N SER A 88 15.43 -5.97 -4.23
CA SER A 88 16.58 -6.08 -3.31
C SER A 88 16.58 -4.91 -2.32
N THR A 89 16.25 -3.73 -2.80
CA THR A 89 16.06 -2.54 -1.97
C THR A 89 14.88 -2.72 -1.02
N ALA A 90 13.74 -3.27 -1.49
CA ALA A 90 12.59 -3.59 -0.63
C ALA A 90 12.95 -4.55 0.50
N GLN A 91 13.76 -5.59 0.22
CA GLN A 91 14.26 -6.53 1.23
C GLN A 91 15.22 -5.86 2.23
N THR A 92 16.08 -4.96 1.75
CA THR A 92 17.00 -4.20 2.61
C THR A 92 16.23 -3.29 3.56
N ILE A 93 15.21 -2.58 3.05
CA ILE A 93 14.31 -1.75 3.85
C ILE A 93 13.56 -2.61 4.86
N ALA A 94 12.98 -3.74 4.44
CA ALA A 94 12.27 -4.65 5.34
C ALA A 94 13.15 -5.12 6.50
N THR A 95 14.40 -5.52 6.22
CA THR A 95 15.37 -5.91 7.24
C THR A 95 15.70 -4.77 8.21
N LYS A 96 15.89 -3.56 7.68
CA LYS A 96 16.13 -2.36 8.50
C LYS A 96 14.96 -2.09 9.44
N LEU A 97 13.75 -2.01 8.90
CA LEU A 97 12.53 -1.73 9.69
C LEU A 97 12.30 -2.77 10.79
N VAL A 98 12.48 -4.07 10.48
CA VAL A 98 12.33 -5.15 11.47
C VAL A 98 13.34 -5.00 12.61
N ASN A 99 14.59 -4.65 12.32
CA ASN A 99 15.63 -4.43 13.34
C ASN A 99 15.34 -3.24 14.28
N GLU A 100 14.53 -2.29 13.85
CA GLU A 100 14.08 -1.18 14.69
C GLU A 100 12.93 -1.56 15.63
N ALA A 101 12.42 -2.80 15.53
CA ALA A 101 11.36 -3.36 16.35
C ALA A 101 10.13 -2.44 16.51
N PRO A 102 9.49 -2.00 15.43
CA PRO A 102 8.31 -1.14 15.48
C PRO A 102 7.09 -1.87 16.06
N ASP A 103 6.08 -1.12 16.52
CA ASP A 103 4.80 -1.67 16.98
C ASP A 103 3.98 -2.28 15.82
N LEU A 104 4.18 -1.79 14.59
CA LEU A 104 3.47 -2.19 13.38
C LEU A 104 4.32 -1.87 12.15
N ILE A 105 4.20 -2.67 11.09
CA ILE A 105 4.80 -2.35 9.79
C ILE A 105 3.70 -2.30 8.72
N LEU A 106 3.77 -1.30 7.83
CA LEU A 106 2.93 -1.18 6.65
C LEU A 106 3.72 -1.55 5.39
N GLY A 107 3.20 -2.49 4.61
CA GLY A 107 3.66 -2.80 3.26
C GLY A 107 2.72 -2.18 2.22
N ILE A 108 3.24 -1.31 1.38
CA ILE A 108 2.50 -0.70 0.28
C ILE A 108 2.97 -1.33 -1.02
N ALA A 109 2.07 -2.00 -1.72
CA ALA A 109 2.24 -2.89 -2.86
C ALA A 109 2.78 -4.30 -2.50
N THR A 110 2.43 -5.27 -3.36
CA THR A 110 2.73 -6.70 -3.16
C THR A 110 4.21 -7.00 -2.95
N PRO A 111 5.16 -6.44 -3.73
CA PRO A 111 6.58 -6.75 -3.53
C PRO A 111 7.12 -6.31 -2.17
N SER A 112 6.73 -5.13 -1.69
CA SER A 112 7.10 -4.65 -0.35
C SER A 112 6.47 -5.49 0.75
N ALA A 113 5.20 -5.86 0.60
CA ALA A 113 4.51 -6.75 1.53
C ALA A 113 5.22 -8.12 1.64
N GLN A 114 5.64 -8.69 0.51
CA GLN A 114 6.39 -9.96 0.48
C GLN A 114 7.76 -9.83 1.14
N ALA A 115 8.48 -8.73 0.90
CA ALA A 115 9.76 -8.46 1.55
C ALA A 115 9.62 -8.40 3.08
N LEU A 116 8.59 -7.72 3.59
CA LEU A 116 8.30 -7.61 5.01
C LEU A 116 7.87 -8.96 5.63
N ALA A 117 6.97 -9.69 4.98
CA ALA A 117 6.50 -11.00 5.44
C ALA A 117 7.61 -12.06 5.48
N ASN A 118 8.64 -11.92 4.62
CA ASN A 118 9.83 -12.75 4.65
C ASN A 118 10.80 -12.35 5.78
N ALA A 119 10.84 -11.07 6.16
CA ALA A 119 11.77 -10.55 7.17
C ALA A 119 11.30 -10.80 8.60
N THR A 120 10.00 -10.89 8.88
CA THR A 120 9.47 -11.14 10.23
C THR A 120 8.19 -11.98 10.22
N LYS A 121 7.99 -12.76 11.30
CA LYS A 121 6.75 -13.48 11.61
C LYS A 121 6.12 -13.01 12.92
N ASP A 122 6.76 -12.10 13.63
CA ASP A 122 6.38 -11.67 14.97
C ASP A 122 5.74 -10.27 14.98
N ILE A 123 6.31 -9.33 14.21
CA ILE A 123 5.80 -7.95 14.15
C ILE A 123 4.53 -7.95 13.30
N PRO A 124 3.43 -7.31 13.75
CA PRO A 124 2.24 -7.15 12.94
C PRO A 124 2.54 -6.40 11.62
N ILE A 125 2.03 -6.92 10.52
CA ILE A 125 2.15 -6.30 9.20
C ILE A 125 0.75 -6.00 8.68
N LEU A 126 0.47 -4.76 8.33
CA LEU A 126 -0.65 -4.40 7.48
C LEU A 126 -0.17 -4.20 6.05
N VAL A 127 -1.02 -4.57 5.11
CA VAL A 127 -0.77 -4.35 3.69
C VAL A 127 -1.87 -3.49 3.07
N THR A 128 -1.50 -2.68 2.08
CA THR A 128 -2.43 -1.91 1.24
C THR A 128 -1.92 -1.88 -0.20
N ALA A 129 -2.80 -1.67 -1.16
CA ALA A 129 -2.46 -1.77 -2.58
C ALA A 129 -1.82 -3.14 -2.91
N VAL A 130 -2.38 -4.20 -2.37
CA VAL A 130 -2.00 -5.60 -2.61
C VAL A 130 -3.20 -6.32 -3.19
N THR A 131 -3.07 -6.81 -4.42
CA THR A 131 -4.19 -7.35 -5.19
C THR A 131 -4.85 -8.56 -4.55
N ASP A 132 -4.06 -9.58 -4.21
CA ASP A 132 -4.53 -10.80 -3.55
C ASP A 132 -3.50 -11.27 -2.52
N PRO A 133 -3.66 -10.89 -1.26
CA PRO A 133 -2.73 -11.32 -0.20
C PRO A 133 -2.58 -12.83 -0.08
N ALA A 134 -3.67 -13.60 -0.18
CA ALA A 134 -3.60 -15.06 -0.12
C ALA A 134 -2.93 -15.64 -1.38
N GLY A 135 -3.33 -15.20 -2.57
CA GLY A 135 -2.73 -15.61 -3.84
C GLY A 135 -1.24 -15.25 -3.94
N SER A 136 -0.83 -14.17 -3.27
CA SER A 136 0.58 -13.72 -3.17
C SER A 136 1.35 -14.36 -2.01
N GLN A 137 0.78 -15.36 -1.33
CA GLN A 137 1.39 -16.13 -0.22
C GLN A 137 1.70 -15.27 1.03
N LEU A 138 0.94 -14.21 1.25
CA LEU A 138 1.06 -13.33 2.42
C LEU A 138 0.17 -13.77 3.58
N ALA A 139 -0.94 -14.45 3.27
CA ALA A 139 -1.93 -14.92 4.23
C ALA A 139 -2.40 -16.34 3.88
N ALA A 140 -2.93 -17.08 4.86
CA ALA A 140 -3.47 -18.41 4.62
C ALA A 140 -4.74 -18.37 3.77
N SER A 141 -5.60 -17.36 3.99
CA SER A 141 -6.72 -16.97 3.16
C SER A 141 -7.04 -15.49 3.39
N ASN A 142 -7.81 -14.87 2.49
CA ASN A 142 -8.22 -13.48 2.68
C ASN A 142 -9.27 -13.33 3.79
N ASP A 143 -10.12 -14.33 4.01
CA ASP A 143 -11.13 -14.32 5.08
C ASP A 143 -10.55 -14.60 6.47
N ALA A 144 -9.49 -15.42 6.53
CA ALA A 144 -8.83 -15.82 7.77
C ALA A 144 -7.31 -15.86 7.57
N PRO A 145 -6.62 -14.73 7.67
CA PRO A 145 -5.18 -14.60 7.41
C PRO A 145 -4.32 -15.53 8.28
N GLY A 146 -4.65 -15.66 9.57
CA GLY A 146 -4.07 -16.64 10.50
C GLY A 146 -2.63 -16.39 10.92
N GLY A 147 -1.99 -15.34 10.41
CA GLY A 147 -0.59 -14.99 10.65
C GLY A 147 -0.39 -13.54 11.12
N ASN A 148 0.84 -13.06 10.95
CA ASN A 148 1.17 -11.67 11.29
C ASN A 148 0.84 -10.66 10.18
N VAL A 149 0.24 -11.08 9.07
CA VAL A 149 -0.14 -10.23 7.94
C VAL A 149 -1.65 -10.13 7.83
N SER A 150 -2.17 -8.92 7.70
CA SER A 150 -3.55 -8.58 7.34
C SER A 150 -3.55 -7.26 6.56
N GLY A 151 -4.69 -6.67 6.28
CA GLY A 151 -4.77 -5.38 5.59
C GLY A 151 -5.90 -5.28 4.61
N THR A 152 -5.66 -4.58 3.50
CA THR A 152 -6.66 -4.33 2.46
C THR A 152 -6.19 -4.82 1.09
N SER A 153 -7.16 -5.22 0.27
CA SER A 153 -6.93 -5.61 -1.13
C SER A 153 -7.37 -4.51 -2.07
N ASP A 154 -6.59 -4.29 -3.12
CA ASP A 154 -6.91 -3.40 -4.24
C ASP A 154 -7.39 -4.15 -5.48
N LEU A 155 -7.85 -5.39 -5.32
CA LEU A 155 -8.35 -6.18 -6.46
C LEU A 155 -9.44 -5.42 -7.20
N THR A 156 -9.13 -4.98 -8.42
CA THR A 156 -10.05 -4.29 -9.30
C THR A 156 -10.87 -5.28 -10.15
N PRO A 157 -12.04 -4.87 -10.67
CA PRO A 157 -12.92 -5.77 -11.40
C PRO A 157 -12.45 -5.99 -12.84
N VAL A 158 -11.43 -6.84 -13.03
CA VAL A 158 -10.80 -7.16 -14.33
C VAL A 158 -11.86 -7.45 -15.41
N LYS A 159 -12.90 -8.23 -15.08
CA LYS A 159 -13.97 -8.54 -16.04
C LYS A 159 -14.69 -7.29 -16.54
N LYS A 160 -15.03 -6.34 -15.66
CA LYS A 160 -15.64 -5.05 -16.04
C LYS A 160 -14.70 -4.20 -16.89
N GLN A 161 -13.40 -4.26 -16.63
CA GLN A 161 -12.39 -3.54 -17.42
C GLN A 161 -12.28 -4.13 -18.83
N ILE A 162 -12.38 -5.45 -18.99
CA ILE A 162 -12.42 -6.09 -20.31
C ILE A 162 -13.76 -5.80 -21.03
N GLU A 163 -14.89 -5.76 -20.33
CA GLU A 163 -16.16 -5.32 -20.89
C GLU A 163 -16.10 -3.85 -21.36
N LEU A 164 -15.46 -2.96 -20.59
CA LEU A 164 -15.19 -1.58 -20.95
C LEU A 164 -14.31 -1.48 -22.20
N LEU A 165 -13.25 -2.30 -22.30
CA LEU A 165 -12.44 -2.41 -23.50
C LEU A 165 -13.30 -2.71 -24.72
N LYS A 166 -14.18 -3.71 -24.63
CA LYS A 166 -15.08 -4.11 -25.72
C LYS A 166 -16.06 -3.01 -26.11
N GLN A 167 -16.54 -2.21 -25.17
CA GLN A 167 -17.43 -1.07 -25.43
C GLN A 167 -16.71 0.08 -26.15
N LEU A 168 -15.47 0.40 -25.70
CA LEU A 168 -14.68 1.49 -26.27
C LEU A 168 -13.99 1.10 -27.58
N VAL A 169 -13.68 -0.19 -27.78
CA VAL A 169 -13.00 -0.72 -28.96
C VAL A 169 -13.76 -1.93 -29.52
N PRO A 170 -15.00 -1.73 -30.05
CA PRO A 170 -15.89 -2.84 -30.42
C PRO A 170 -15.35 -3.75 -31.53
N GLY A 171 -14.32 -3.28 -32.27
CA GLY A 171 -13.65 -4.07 -33.30
C GLY A 171 -12.49 -4.93 -32.80
N ALA A 172 -12.11 -4.83 -31.52
CA ALA A 172 -10.96 -5.54 -30.98
C ALA A 172 -11.19 -7.06 -31.02
N LYS A 173 -10.21 -7.77 -31.57
CA LYS A 173 -10.15 -9.22 -31.63
C LYS A 173 -8.92 -9.78 -30.91
N LYS A 174 -7.84 -9.02 -30.92
CA LYS A 174 -6.57 -9.35 -30.26
C LYS A 174 -6.18 -8.26 -29.28
N VAL A 175 -5.93 -8.63 -28.05
CA VAL A 175 -5.57 -7.72 -26.96
C VAL A 175 -4.24 -8.19 -26.36
N ALA A 176 -3.29 -7.27 -26.24
CA ALA A 176 -2.08 -7.54 -25.48
C ALA A 176 -2.34 -7.28 -24.00
N ILE A 177 -1.84 -8.15 -23.13
CA ILE A 177 -1.81 -7.93 -21.70
C ILE A 177 -0.38 -7.51 -21.35
N LEU A 178 -0.20 -6.23 -20.99
CA LEU A 178 1.11 -5.64 -20.68
C LEU A 178 1.36 -5.65 -19.19
N TYR A 179 2.33 -6.41 -18.72
CA TYR A 179 2.61 -6.53 -17.29
C TYR A 179 4.05 -6.98 -16.99
N SER A 180 4.48 -6.74 -15.75
CA SER A 180 5.74 -7.25 -15.21
C SER A 180 5.60 -8.72 -14.82
N SER A 181 6.42 -9.58 -15.39
CA SER A 181 6.48 -11.00 -15.01
C SER A 181 7.11 -11.24 -13.63
N ALA A 182 7.74 -10.21 -13.03
CA ALA A 182 8.36 -10.28 -11.72
C ALA A 182 7.40 -9.97 -10.56
N GLU A 183 6.20 -9.43 -10.87
CA GLU A 183 5.20 -9.09 -9.88
C GLU A 183 4.07 -10.13 -9.83
N SER A 184 3.89 -10.81 -8.70
CA SER A 184 2.86 -11.86 -8.54
C SER A 184 1.43 -11.33 -8.68
N ASN A 185 1.16 -10.11 -8.19
CA ASN A 185 -0.11 -9.40 -8.39
C ASN A 185 -0.47 -9.25 -9.88
N SER A 186 0.53 -8.90 -10.69
CA SER A 186 0.34 -8.69 -12.13
C SER A 186 0.05 -10.00 -12.87
N VAL A 187 0.74 -11.08 -12.49
CA VAL A 187 0.48 -12.43 -13.04
C VAL A 187 -0.94 -12.89 -12.72
N ILE A 188 -1.39 -12.74 -11.48
CA ILE A 188 -2.75 -13.09 -11.03
C ILE A 188 -3.80 -12.36 -11.88
N GLN A 189 -3.64 -11.05 -12.08
CA GLN A 189 -4.58 -10.25 -12.86
C GLN A 189 -4.48 -10.53 -14.36
N ALA A 190 -3.28 -10.81 -14.89
CA ALA A 190 -3.09 -11.22 -16.28
C ALA A 190 -3.85 -12.51 -16.57
N ASP A 191 -3.82 -13.49 -15.67
CA ASP A 191 -4.58 -14.74 -15.82
C ASP A 191 -6.08 -14.51 -15.77
N ALA A 192 -6.56 -13.63 -14.89
CA ALA A 192 -7.95 -13.19 -14.84
C ALA A 192 -8.37 -12.47 -16.15
N ALA A 193 -7.49 -11.61 -16.69
CA ALA A 193 -7.73 -10.91 -17.95
C ALA A 193 -7.79 -11.87 -19.15
N LYS A 194 -6.91 -12.88 -19.22
CA LYS A 194 -6.96 -13.93 -20.25
C LYS A 194 -8.30 -14.65 -20.23
N ALA A 195 -8.78 -15.01 -19.02
CA ALA A 195 -10.07 -15.67 -18.88
C ALA A 195 -11.23 -14.76 -19.35
N ALA A 196 -11.23 -13.48 -18.94
CA ALA A 196 -12.25 -12.50 -19.31
C ALA A 196 -12.23 -12.20 -20.83
N LEU A 197 -11.06 -12.05 -21.45
CA LEU A 197 -10.91 -11.85 -22.88
C LEU A 197 -11.45 -13.04 -23.69
N LYS A 198 -11.13 -14.26 -23.25
CA LYS A 198 -11.65 -15.49 -23.85
C LYS A 198 -13.19 -15.55 -23.77
N GLU A 199 -13.76 -15.22 -22.60
CA GLU A 199 -15.22 -15.15 -22.42
C GLU A 199 -15.88 -14.09 -23.32
N ALA A 200 -15.18 -12.96 -23.52
CA ALA A 200 -15.62 -11.88 -24.40
C ALA A 200 -15.44 -12.19 -25.90
N GLY A 201 -14.82 -13.34 -26.25
CA GLY A 201 -14.56 -13.77 -27.63
C GLY A 201 -13.34 -13.11 -28.28
N MET A 202 -12.39 -12.62 -27.48
CA MET A 202 -11.15 -12.00 -27.91
C MET A 202 -9.94 -12.90 -27.65
N GLU A 203 -8.93 -12.82 -28.51
CA GLU A 203 -7.64 -13.46 -28.31
C GLU A 203 -6.75 -12.58 -27.42
N SER A 204 -6.01 -13.19 -26.51
CA SER A 204 -5.01 -12.51 -25.69
C SER A 204 -3.59 -12.89 -26.10
N THR A 205 -2.65 -11.97 -25.92
CA THR A 205 -1.22 -12.25 -26.01
C THR A 205 -0.51 -11.58 -24.84
N ASP A 206 0.41 -12.30 -24.20
CA ASP A 206 1.23 -11.73 -23.12
C ASP A 206 2.28 -10.79 -23.72
N ALA A 207 2.40 -9.60 -23.13
CA ALA A 207 3.43 -8.62 -23.42
C ALA A 207 4.16 -8.33 -22.09
N THR A 208 5.10 -9.21 -21.74
CA THR A 208 5.78 -9.14 -20.47
C THR A 208 7.04 -8.31 -20.52
N VAL A 209 7.33 -7.63 -19.42
CA VAL A 209 8.58 -6.92 -19.17
C VAL A 209 9.22 -7.43 -17.87
N SER A 210 10.55 -7.33 -17.78
CA SER A 210 11.31 -7.70 -16.58
C SER A 210 11.91 -6.47 -15.92
N ASN A 211 12.01 -5.36 -16.65
CA ASN A 211 12.49 -4.06 -16.16
C ASN A 211 11.91 -2.92 -17.02
N SER A 212 11.92 -1.71 -16.48
CA SER A 212 11.31 -0.54 -17.11
C SER A 212 11.92 -0.15 -18.47
N ASN A 213 13.21 -0.48 -18.71
CA ASN A 213 13.87 -0.17 -19.98
C ASN A 213 13.31 -0.95 -21.17
N GLU A 214 12.64 -2.08 -20.95
CA GLU A 214 12.05 -2.91 -21.99
C GLU A 214 10.70 -2.37 -22.48
N ILE A 215 10.01 -1.56 -21.66
CA ILE A 215 8.60 -1.15 -21.86
C ILE A 215 8.41 -0.50 -23.24
N GLN A 216 9.22 0.49 -23.57
CA GLN A 216 9.10 1.19 -24.85
C GLN A 216 9.19 0.21 -26.04
N GLN A 217 10.17 -0.69 -26.02
CA GLN A 217 10.37 -1.66 -27.10
C GLN A 217 9.24 -2.69 -27.16
N VAL A 218 8.77 -3.17 -26.00
CA VAL A 218 7.66 -4.13 -25.93
C VAL A 218 6.39 -3.48 -26.47
N VAL A 219 6.01 -2.27 -26.02
CA VAL A 219 4.83 -1.57 -26.53
C VAL A 219 4.95 -1.30 -28.04
N GLN A 220 6.12 -0.84 -28.51
CA GLN A 220 6.36 -0.65 -29.95
C GLN A 220 6.18 -1.93 -30.76
N SER A 221 6.54 -3.08 -30.20
CA SER A 221 6.41 -4.38 -30.87
C SER A 221 4.96 -4.83 -31.05
N LEU A 222 4.00 -4.26 -30.33
CA LEU A 222 2.57 -4.56 -30.38
C LEU A 222 1.85 -3.81 -31.51
N VAL A 223 2.43 -2.71 -31.99
CA VAL A 223 1.84 -1.86 -33.03
C VAL A 223 1.54 -2.65 -34.29
N GLY A 224 0.28 -2.60 -34.74
CA GLY A 224 -0.22 -3.32 -35.90
C GLY A 224 -0.41 -4.84 -35.70
N LYS A 225 -0.19 -5.36 -34.50
CA LYS A 225 -0.40 -6.78 -34.17
C LYS A 225 -1.60 -7.03 -33.28
N VAL A 226 -2.01 -6.03 -32.49
CA VAL A 226 -3.16 -6.05 -31.59
C VAL A 226 -3.98 -4.78 -31.75
N GLU A 227 -5.24 -4.82 -31.35
CA GLU A 227 -6.16 -3.68 -31.46
C GLU A 227 -6.28 -2.90 -30.15
N ALA A 228 -5.83 -3.46 -29.02
CA ALA A 228 -5.80 -2.80 -27.73
C ALA A 228 -4.75 -3.41 -26.81
N ILE A 229 -4.36 -2.66 -25.77
CA ILE A 229 -3.58 -3.12 -24.65
C ILE A 229 -4.48 -3.11 -23.41
N TYR A 230 -4.37 -4.13 -22.59
CA TYR A 230 -4.82 -4.13 -21.19
C TYR A 230 -3.60 -4.14 -20.28
N ALA A 231 -3.51 -3.17 -19.37
CA ALA A 231 -2.46 -3.08 -18.37
C ALA A 231 -3.11 -3.21 -16.98
N PRO A 232 -2.89 -4.32 -16.23
CA PRO A 232 -3.45 -4.50 -14.89
C PRO A 232 -2.86 -3.51 -13.87
N THR A 233 -3.22 -3.62 -12.59
CA THR A 233 -2.57 -2.86 -11.50
C THR A 233 -1.14 -3.39 -11.29
N ASP A 234 -0.26 -2.94 -12.14
CA ASP A 234 1.17 -3.30 -12.20
C ASP A 234 2.00 -2.08 -11.83
N ASN A 235 2.87 -2.22 -10.83
CA ASN A 235 3.60 -1.06 -10.30
C ASN A 235 4.63 -0.52 -11.29
N MET A 236 5.34 -1.40 -12.01
CA MET A 236 6.33 -1.00 -13.02
C MET A 236 5.66 -0.30 -14.21
N ILE A 237 4.52 -0.81 -14.67
CA ILE A 237 3.76 -0.21 -15.76
C ILE A 237 3.12 1.11 -15.31
N ALA A 238 2.59 1.19 -14.07
CA ALA A 238 2.01 2.42 -13.53
C ALA A 238 3.02 3.56 -13.44
N GLU A 239 4.21 3.29 -12.91
CA GLU A 239 5.33 4.24 -12.86
C GLU A 239 5.74 4.69 -14.28
N SER A 240 5.77 3.74 -15.22
CA SER A 240 6.21 3.97 -16.60
C SER A 240 5.07 4.34 -17.56
N MET A 241 3.85 4.58 -17.06
CA MET A 241 2.68 4.80 -17.90
C MET A 241 2.84 5.94 -18.91
N PRO A 242 3.54 7.06 -18.63
CA PRO A 242 3.83 8.08 -19.65
C PRO A 242 4.59 7.52 -20.86
N THR A 243 5.52 6.60 -20.66
CA THR A 243 6.26 5.94 -21.77
C THR A 243 5.34 5.01 -22.56
N VAL A 244 4.50 4.22 -21.87
CA VAL A 244 3.48 3.38 -22.53
C VAL A 244 2.56 4.22 -23.38
N ALA A 245 1.99 5.29 -22.80
CA ALA A 245 1.04 6.18 -23.45
C ALA A 245 1.65 6.90 -24.66
N GLN A 246 2.88 7.36 -24.54
CA GLN A 246 3.59 8.03 -25.66
C GLN A 246 3.65 7.14 -26.89
N VAL A 247 4.03 5.87 -26.73
CA VAL A 247 4.13 4.94 -27.86
C VAL A 247 2.76 4.50 -28.35
N ALA A 248 1.87 4.12 -27.43
CA ALA A 248 0.56 3.57 -27.75
C ALA A 248 -0.33 4.61 -28.44
N ASN A 249 -0.47 5.82 -27.87
CA ASN A 249 -1.34 6.87 -28.40
C ASN A 249 -0.85 7.40 -29.77
N ALA A 250 0.47 7.58 -29.94
CA ALA A 250 1.05 7.95 -31.24
C ALA A 250 0.75 6.95 -32.35
N ASN A 251 0.53 5.68 -32.01
CA ASN A 251 0.21 4.60 -32.93
C ASN A 251 -1.28 4.19 -32.92
N LYS A 252 -2.15 5.01 -32.28
CA LYS A 252 -3.60 4.77 -32.18
C LYS A 252 -3.95 3.43 -31.52
N LEU A 253 -3.14 3.00 -30.56
CA LEU A 253 -3.31 1.75 -29.82
C LEU A 253 -3.87 2.08 -28.42
N PRO A 254 -5.18 1.87 -28.16
CA PRO A 254 -5.80 2.20 -26.88
C PRO A 254 -5.28 1.30 -25.76
N VAL A 255 -5.09 1.90 -24.56
CA VAL A 255 -4.68 1.20 -23.35
C VAL A 255 -5.80 1.28 -22.30
N ILE A 256 -6.40 0.14 -21.98
CA ILE A 256 -7.31 0.02 -20.82
C ILE A 256 -6.47 -0.36 -19.60
N CYS A 257 -6.68 0.35 -18.51
CA CYS A 257 -5.84 0.35 -17.34
C CYS A 257 -6.49 -0.36 -16.15
N GLY A 258 -5.67 -0.91 -15.26
CA GLY A 258 -6.10 -1.53 -14.01
C GLY A 258 -6.52 -0.51 -12.95
N GLU A 259 -6.01 0.75 -13.01
CA GLU A 259 -6.29 1.77 -12.01
C GLU A 259 -6.28 3.19 -12.58
N GLY A 260 -6.82 4.16 -11.78
CA GLY A 260 -7.10 5.52 -12.24
C GLY A 260 -5.89 6.40 -12.48
N GLY A 261 -4.77 6.20 -11.78
CA GLY A 261 -3.54 6.96 -11.98
C GLY A 261 -2.88 6.68 -13.33
N MET A 262 -3.00 5.43 -13.82
CA MET A 262 -2.55 5.10 -15.17
C MET A 262 -3.38 5.84 -16.25
N VAL A 263 -4.68 6.06 -16.01
CA VAL A 263 -5.53 6.85 -16.92
C VAL A 263 -5.11 8.31 -16.91
N ASP A 264 -4.80 8.88 -15.74
CA ASP A 264 -4.28 10.26 -15.63
C ASP A 264 -2.94 10.42 -16.37
N ASN A 265 -2.15 9.36 -16.44
CA ASN A 265 -0.86 9.34 -17.11
C ASN A 265 -0.94 8.87 -18.58
N GLY A 266 -2.11 8.98 -19.20
CA GLY A 266 -2.28 8.82 -20.65
C GLY A 266 -2.90 7.50 -21.10
N GLY A 267 -3.38 6.66 -20.18
CA GLY A 267 -4.26 5.54 -20.50
C GLY A 267 -5.64 6.01 -20.95
N LEU A 268 -6.41 5.13 -21.60
CA LEU A 268 -7.71 5.49 -22.13
C LEU A 268 -8.80 5.47 -21.04
N ALA A 269 -8.93 4.37 -20.31
CA ALA A 269 -10.02 4.20 -19.35
C ALA A 269 -9.76 3.07 -18.34
N THR A 270 -10.50 3.10 -17.24
CA THR A 270 -10.56 2.03 -16.25
C THR A 270 -11.88 2.02 -15.50
N TYR A 271 -12.21 0.90 -14.88
CA TYR A 271 -12.99 0.84 -13.64
C TYR A 271 -11.98 0.64 -12.50
N GLY A 272 -11.81 1.67 -11.67
CA GLY A 272 -10.79 1.71 -10.62
C GLY A 272 -11.35 2.07 -9.27
N ILE A 273 -10.60 1.82 -8.23
CA ILE A 273 -10.91 2.18 -6.85
C ILE A 273 -10.22 3.48 -6.44
N ASP A 274 -10.68 4.05 -5.34
CA ASP A 274 -10.02 5.19 -4.69
C ASP A 274 -8.94 4.69 -3.72
N TYR A 275 -7.69 4.83 -4.10
CA TYR A 275 -6.53 4.38 -3.29
C TYR A 275 -6.34 5.19 -2.01
N TYR A 276 -6.79 6.45 -1.97
CA TYR A 276 -6.79 7.21 -0.73
C TYR A 276 -7.77 6.61 0.29
N GLU A 277 -8.99 6.28 -0.13
CA GLU A 277 -9.97 5.61 0.73
C GLU A 277 -9.52 4.20 1.14
N LEU A 278 -8.81 3.48 0.25
CA LEU A 278 -8.19 2.19 0.58
C LEU A 278 -7.15 2.35 1.69
N GLY A 279 -6.28 3.34 1.56
CA GLY A 279 -5.29 3.69 2.59
C GLY A 279 -5.94 4.07 3.92
N LYS A 280 -7.03 4.85 3.88
CA LYS A 280 -7.82 5.18 5.08
C LYS A 280 -8.41 3.94 5.76
N LEU A 281 -8.88 2.98 4.98
CA LEU A 281 -9.38 1.71 5.52
C LEU A 281 -8.27 0.95 6.26
N THR A 282 -7.08 0.87 5.65
CA THR A 282 -5.89 0.26 6.27
C THR A 282 -5.45 1.01 7.54
N GLY A 283 -5.50 2.34 7.52
CA GLY A 283 -5.19 3.17 8.69
C GLY A 283 -6.14 2.91 9.87
N LYS A 284 -7.44 2.70 9.60
CA LYS A 284 -8.41 2.29 10.64
C LYS A 284 -8.10 0.91 11.22
N GLN A 285 -7.57 -0.01 10.41
CA GLN A 285 -7.09 -1.30 10.90
C GLN A 285 -5.85 -1.13 11.79
N ALA A 286 -4.92 -0.24 11.41
CA ALA A 286 -3.75 0.09 12.21
C ALA A 286 -4.13 0.61 13.59
N VAL A 287 -5.12 1.50 13.68
CA VAL A 287 -5.64 2.03 14.96
C VAL A 287 -6.08 0.88 15.87
N LYS A 288 -6.86 -0.09 15.38
CA LYS A 288 -7.31 -1.25 16.17
C LYS A 288 -6.13 -2.06 16.74
N ILE A 289 -5.04 -2.20 15.96
CA ILE A 289 -3.84 -2.91 16.40
C ILE A 289 -3.09 -2.12 17.48
N LEU A 290 -2.89 -0.81 17.27
CA LEU A 290 -2.21 0.06 18.24
C LEU A 290 -2.95 0.17 19.57
N GLU A 291 -4.28 0.13 19.55
CA GLU A 291 -5.14 0.07 20.73
C GLU A 291 -5.19 -1.31 21.39
N GLY A 292 -4.65 -2.36 20.73
CA GLY A 292 -4.69 -3.73 21.24
C GLY A 292 -6.08 -4.38 21.15
N THR A 293 -7.01 -3.79 20.39
CA THR A 293 -8.40 -4.28 20.22
C THR A 293 -8.53 -5.33 19.12
N ALA A 294 -7.52 -5.47 18.24
CA ALA A 294 -7.47 -6.49 17.19
C ALA A 294 -6.03 -7.01 16.96
N LYS A 295 -5.93 -8.20 16.35
CA LYS A 295 -4.66 -8.80 15.92
C LYS A 295 -4.77 -9.16 14.44
N THR A 296 -3.68 -9.04 13.71
CA THR A 296 -3.62 -9.38 12.27
C THR A 296 -4.14 -10.77 11.96
N ALA A 297 -3.87 -11.77 12.84
CA ALA A 297 -4.33 -13.14 12.63
C ALA A 297 -5.85 -13.29 12.58
N ASP A 298 -6.59 -12.41 13.24
CA ASP A 298 -8.05 -12.46 13.40
C ASP A 298 -8.77 -11.43 12.51
N MET A 299 -8.02 -10.58 11.79
CA MET A 299 -8.56 -9.55 10.92
C MET A 299 -8.62 -10.06 9.48
N PRO A 300 -9.79 -10.16 8.84
CA PRO A 300 -9.87 -10.49 7.42
C PRO A 300 -9.23 -9.39 6.57
N ILE A 301 -8.81 -9.75 5.35
CA ILE A 301 -8.47 -8.78 4.33
C ILE A 301 -9.73 -8.02 3.96
N GLU A 302 -9.69 -6.71 4.08
CA GLU A 302 -10.84 -5.86 3.74
C GLU A 302 -10.73 -5.31 2.31
N TYR A 303 -11.87 -5.04 1.71
CA TYR A 303 -12.01 -4.49 0.36
C TYR A 303 -12.83 -3.20 0.43
N LEU A 304 -12.57 -2.28 -0.49
CA LEU A 304 -13.55 -1.21 -0.70
C LEU A 304 -14.84 -1.81 -1.29
N PRO A 305 -16.01 -1.29 -0.91
CA PRO A 305 -17.30 -1.74 -1.48
C PRO A 305 -17.33 -1.56 -3.00
N ASP A 306 -18.01 -2.47 -3.71
CA ASP A 306 -18.12 -2.47 -5.18
C ASP A 306 -18.61 -1.14 -5.77
N GLU A 307 -19.50 -0.44 -5.06
CA GLU A 307 -20.00 0.88 -5.45
C GLU A 307 -18.93 1.98 -5.39
N LYS A 308 -17.80 1.72 -4.76
CA LYS A 308 -16.62 2.60 -4.75
C LYS A 308 -15.69 2.37 -5.95
N CYS A 309 -16.00 1.38 -6.78
CA CYS A 309 -15.30 1.16 -8.04
C CYS A 309 -15.95 2.03 -9.12
N THR A 310 -15.26 3.09 -9.55
CA THR A 310 -15.79 4.10 -10.45
C THR A 310 -15.18 4.04 -11.85
N LEU A 311 -15.98 4.43 -12.83
CA LEU A 311 -15.50 4.60 -14.20
C LEU A 311 -14.66 5.86 -14.31
N LYS A 312 -13.51 5.74 -14.95
CA LYS A 312 -12.66 6.87 -15.34
C LYS A 312 -12.29 6.73 -16.81
N ILE A 313 -12.52 7.79 -17.59
CA ILE A 313 -12.16 7.86 -19.02
C ILE A 313 -11.36 9.14 -19.25
N ASN A 314 -10.29 9.03 -20.01
CA ASN A 314 -9.50 10.17 -20.48
C ASN A 314 -10.07 10.64 -21.81
N ASP A 315 -10.85 11.72 -21.77
CA ASP A 315 -11.54 12.28 -22.94
C ASP A 315 -10.55 12.77 -24.00
N ASP A 316 -9.42 13.33 -23.60
CA ASP A 316 -8.39 13.82 -24.51
C ASP A 316 -7.73 12.65 -25.27
N VAL A 317 -7.42 11.58 -24.56
CA VAL A 317 -6.88 10.35 -25.17
C VAL A 317 -7.92 9.70 -26.09
N ALA A 318 -9.18 9.62 -25.66
CA ALA A 318 -10.26 9.10 -26.52
C ALA A 318 -10.36 9.89 -27.84
N LYS A 319 -10.32 11.21 -27.76
CA LYS A 319 -10.34 12.10 -28.92
C LYS A 319 -9.09 11.92 -29.79
N GLU A 320 -7.91 11.84 -29.18
CA GLU A 320 -6.66 11.61 -29.89
C GLU A 320 -6.70 10.28 -30.65
N LEU A 321 -7.22 9.23 -30.03
CA LEU A 321 -7.37 7.89 -30.63
C LEU A 321 -8.49 7.83 -31.69
N GLY A 322 -9.40 8.80 -31.72
CA GLY A 322 -10.59 8.79 -32.58
C GLY A 322 -11.68 7.85 -32.06
N ILE A 323 -11.70 7.57 -30.76
CA ILE A 323 -12.67 6.70 -30.12
C ILE A 323 -13.90 7.51 -29.68
N THR A 324 -15.08 7.08 -30.12
CA THR A 324 -16.35 7.62 -29.67
C THR A 324 -16.77 6.95 -28.38
N ILE A 325 -16.91 7.72 -27.30
CA ILE A 325 -17.39 7.20 -26.02
C ILE A 325 -18.91 6.99 -26.09
N PRO A 326 -19.41 5.76 -25.86
CA PRO A 326 -20.84 5.48 -25.82
C PRO A 326 -21.58 6.35 -24.80
N GLU A 327 -22.82 6.73 -25.14
CA GLU A 327 -23.63 7.63 -24.28
C GLU A 327 -23.83 7.06 -22.87
N GLU A 328 -24.01 5.75 -22.75
CA GLU A 328 -24.15 5.04 -21.48
C GLU A 328 -22.94 5.23 -20.56
N LEU A 329 -21.73 5.27 -21.13
CA LEU A 329 -20.49 5.50 -20.37
C LEU A 329 -20.30 6.98 -20.02
N GLN A 330 -20.86 7.89 -20.82
CA GLN A 330 -20.81 9.34 -20.50
C GLN A 330 -21.67 9.68 -19.27
N GLN A 331 -22.77 8.98 -19.06
CA GLN A 331 -23.67 9.18 -17.92
C GLN A 331 -23.17 8.53 -16.64
N SER A 332 -22.17 7.64 -16.72
CA SER A 332 -21.61 6.88 -15.59
C SER A 332 -20.30 7.45 -15.04
N LYS A 333 -19.86 8.60 -15.55
CA LYS A 333 -18.64 9.33 -15.13
C LYS A 333 -18.81 10.04 -13.79
#